data_5a4bf87f62ea9de6df78c457faabcea5
#
_entry.id   5a4bf87f62ea9de6df78c457faabcea5
#
_cell.length_a   1.000
_cell.length_b   1.000
_cell.length_c   1.000
_cell.angle_alpha   90.00
_cell.angle_beta   90.00
_cell.angle_gamma   90.00
#
_symmetry.space_group_name_H-M   'P 1'
#
loop_
_entity.id
_entity.type
_entity.pdbx_description
1 polymer ?
#
loop_
_entity_poly.entity_id
_entity_poly.type
_entity_poly.pdbx_seq_one_letter_code
_entity_poly.pdbx_strand_id
1 'polypeptide(L)'
;MQKPRLSLGQIGNMSFGFLGIQFGWGLQLANMSAIYSYLGAKDSDIPLLWLAGPVTGLIVQPIIGAMSDRTWNWLGRRRPYFLVGAIFSSIALFIMPDSTSVRMAAALLWVLDASINISMEPFRAFVADKLDPAQRNIGFVMQSFFIGIGASLANALPYVFRYAGVSGTTSSGIPLTVQYSFKIGAVVFLLAILWTVLTSKEYPPEDLAAFERERAEPRGIVNLVGSLIAEIVSAIRDMPATMKQLAFVQLFTWLGLFCMWLFFGLATSYHVFGATSPQDPRFALGGEWGGICFAVYSVVTFLVAFVLAKLANLTSRKTVHTIALLCGSVGLLSVYFIHDKYLLLLTMVGVGIAWASILSMPYAILSGALPATRIGIYMGVFNFFIVIPEIVQALTFGRLIRALFGDENHNAPLYMVMAGGIFMACAALLVFRVQDVGDSQP
;
A
#
# COMPACT_ATOMS: atom_id res chain seq x y z
N MET A 1 -15.30 -8.91 29.09
CA MET A 1 -16.28 -9.86 28.47
C MET A 1 -15.56 -10.83 27.54
N GLN A 2 -15.89 -12.13 27.59
CA GLN A 2 -15.43 -13.06 26.53
C GLN A 2 -16.19 -12.71 25.24
N LYS A 3 -15.45 -12.39 24.18
CA LYS A 3 -16.05 -12.09 22.88
C LYS A 3 -16.65 -13.37 22.28
N PRO A 4 -17.86 -13.33 21.71
CA PRO A 4 -18.47 -14.51 21.10
C PRO A 4 -17.63 -14.95 19.87
N ARG A 5 -17.52 -16.27 19.68
CA ARG A 5 -16.89 -16.82 18.48
C ARG A 5 -17.74 -16.52 17.25
N LEU A 6 -17.13 -15.95 16.23
CA LEU A 6 -17.80 -15.64 14.97
C LEU A 6 -17.63 -16.79 13.98
N SER A 7 -18.65 -17.00 13.15
CA SER A 7 -18.56 -17.93 12.01
C SER A 7 -17.65 -17.37 10.92
N LEU A 8 -17.14 -18.22 10.03
CA LEU A 8 -16.31 -17.80 8.87
C LEU A 8 -17.04 -16.80 7.98
N GLY A 9 -18.36 -16.95 7.79
CA GLY A 9 -19.17 -15.99 7.02
C GLY A 9 -19.24 -14.61 7.71
N GLN A 10 -19.34 -14.57 9.04
CA GLN A 10 -19.32 -13.30 9.80
C GLN A 10 -17.92 -12.64 9.73
N ILE A 11 -16.85 -13.44 9.81
CA ILE A 11 -15.47 -12.95 9.64
C ILE A 11 -15.25 -12.44 8.21
N GLY A 12 -15.82 -13.12 7.21
CA GLY A 12 -15.83 -12.66 5.81
C GLY A 12 -16.56 -11.33 5.66
N ASN A 13 -17.78 -11.22 6.16
CA ASN A 13 -18.57 -9.98 6.09
C ASN A 13 -17.85 -8.78 6.72
N MET A 14 -17.25 -8.98 7.90
CA MET A 14 -16.51 -7.91 8.57
C MET A 14 -15.22 -7.51 7.86
N SER A 15 -14.62 -8.40 7.07
CA SER A 15 -13.37 -8.15 6.34
C SER A 15 -13.59 -7.70 4.89
N PHE A 16 -14.83 -7.77 4.39
CA PHE A 16 -15.15 -7.52 2.97
C PHE A 16 -14.79 -6.11 2.51
N GLY A 17 -14.88 -5.12 3.38
CA GLY A 17 -14.52 -3.73 3.07
C GLY A 17 -13.06 -3.56 2.64
N PHE A 18 -12.14 -4.47 3.02
CA PHE A 18 -10.76 -4.43 2.53
C PHE A 18 -10.65 -4.63 1.01
N LEU A 19 -11.59 -5.36 0.41
CA LEU A 19 -11.68 -5.46 -1.05
C LEU A 19 -11.86 -4.06 -1.67
N GLY A 20 -12.78 -3.27 -1.14
CA GLY A 20 -13.02 -1.90 -1.62
C GLY A 20 -11.81 -0.98 -1.44
N ILE A 21 -11.18 -1.01 -0.26
CA ILE A 21 -9.96 -0.22 0.00
C ILE A 21 -8.87 -0.58 -1.01
N GLN A 22 -8.68 -1.86 -1.31
CA GLN A 22 -7.68 -2.31 -2.27
C GLN A 22 -8.01 -2.00 -3.72
N PHE A 23 -9.30 -1.83 -4.05
CA PHE A 23 -9.68 -1.25 -5.34
C PHE A 23 -9.14 0.16 -5.51
N GLY A 24 -9.26 1.01 -4.47
CA GLY A 24 -8.67 2.35 -4.47
C GLY A 24 -7.17 2.32 -4.69
N TRP A 25 -6.45 1.57 -3.86
CA TRP A 25 -4.99 1.44 -3.96
C TRP A 25 -4.54 0.82 -5.30
N GLY A 26 -5.17 -0.25 -5.77
CA GLY A 26 -4.81 -0.92 -7.02
C GLY A 26 -4.98 0.00 -8.22
N LEU A 27 -6.14 0.65 -8.37
CA LEU A 27 -6.37 1.59 -9.47
C LEU A 27 -5.39 2.75 -9.47
N GLN A 28 -5.12 3.31 -8.29
CA GLN A 28 -4.18 4.40 -8.11
C GLN A 28 -2.76 3.98 -8.50
N LEU A 29 -2.23 2.91 -7.90
CA LEU A 29 -0.85 2.46 -8.13
C LEU A 29 -0.60 2.06 -9.60
N ALA A 30 -1.59 1.47 -10.27
CA ALA A 30 -1.44 1.06 -11.66
C ALA A 30 -1.57 2.21 -12.67
N ASN A 31 -2.34 3.26 -12.36
CA ASN A 31 -2.77 4.21 -13.39
C ASN A 31 -2.39 5.68 -13.13
N MET A 32 -2.10 6.11 -11.89
CA MET A 32 -1.92 7.55 -11.61
C MET A 32 -0.72 8.16 -12.31
N SER A 33 0.42 7.46 -12.40
CA SER A 33 1.57 7.96 -13.15
C SER A 33 1.22 8.18 -14.63
N ALA A 34 0.46 7.25 -15.24
CA ALA A 34 -0.02 7.41 -16.61
C ALA A 34 -1.02 8.56 -16.74
N ILE A 35 -1.96 8.73 -15.80
CA ILE A 35 -2.89 9.86 -15.77
C ILE A 35 -2.12 11.19 -15.75
N TYR A 36 -1.11 11.31 -14.91
CA TYR A 36 -0.24 12.50 -14.88
C TYR A 36 0.44 12.76 -16.22
N SER A 37 0.96 11.70 -16.87
CA SER A 37 1.58 11.82 -18.21
C SER A 37 0.60 12.24 -19.28
N TYR A 38 -0.66 11.71 -19.30
CA TYR A 38 -1.72 12.17 -20.22
C TYR A 38 -2.04 13.65 -20.03
N LEU A 39 -1.98 14.15 -18.80
CA LEU A 39 -2.23 15.56 -18.47
C LEU A 39 -1.02 16.46 -18.70
N GLY A 40 0.10 15.92 -19.22
CA GLY A 40 1.30 16.67 -19.59
C GLY A 40 2.35 16.79 -18.50
N ALA A 41 2.30 16.00 -17.44
CA ALA A 41 3.40 15.93 -16.46
C ALA A 41 4.63 15.25 -17.08
N LYS A 42 5.82 15.74 -16.75
CA LYS A 42 7.08 15.13 -17.12
C LYS A 42 7.41 13.98 -16.17
N ASP A 43 8.20 13.00 -16.63
CA ASP A 43 8.63 11.87 -15.80
C ASP A 43 9.37 12.32 -14.54
N SER A 44 10.09 13.46 -14.62
CA SER A 44 10.76 14.08 -13.47
C SER A 44 9.81 14.69 -12.44
N ASP A 45 8.56 14.96 -12.79
CA ASP A 45 7.56 15.51 -11.86
C ASP A 45 6.81 14.41 -11.10
N ILE A 46 6.78 13.19 -11.65
CA ILE A 46 6.02 12.05 -11.11
C ILE A 46 6.33 11.79 -9.63
N PRO A 47 7.59 11.71 -9.18
CA PRO A 47 7.87 11.44 -7.76
C PRO A 47 7.21 12.46 -6.81
N LEU A 48 7.29 13.76 -7.14
CA LEU A 48 6.71 14.81 -6.30
C LEU A 48 5.17 14.74 -6.26
N LEU A 49 4.54 14.37 -7.38
CA LEU A 49 3.09 14.23 -7.46
C LEU A 49 2.56 13.06 -6.61
N TRP A 50 3.40 12.07 -6.31
CA TRP A 50 3.08 10.94 -5.42
C TRP A 50 3.34 11.20 -3.93
N LEU A 51 3.73 12.41 -3.55
CA LEU A 51 3.98 12.77 -2.14
C LEU A 51 2.73 12.62 -1.24
N ALA A 52 1.54 12.64 -1.83
CA ALA A 52 0.27 12.55 -1.12
C ALA A 52 0.17 11.28 -0.27
N GLY A 53 0.47 10.10 -0.83
CA GLY A 53 0.37 8.82 -0.14
C GLY A 53 1.17 8.76 1.16
N PRO A 54 2.51 8.90 1.10
CA PRO A 54 3.34 8.82 2.29
C PRO A 54 3.05 9.91 3.32
N VAL A 55 2.79 11.15 2.90
CA VAL A 55 2.52 12.23 3.86
C VAL A 55 1.17 12.05 4.56
N THR A 56 0.13 11.67 3.83
CA THR A 56 -1.17 11.40 4.44
C THR A 56 -1.13 10.16 5.34
N GLY A 57 -0.40 9.11 4.96
CA GLY A 57 -0.16 7.95 5.80
C GLY A 57 0.52 8.32 7.12
N LEU A 58 1.54 9.16 7.07
CA LEU A 58 2.28 9.61 8.24
C LEU A 58 1.44 10.45 9.20
N ILE A 59 0.58 11.33 8.68
CA ILE A 59 -0.17 12.31 9.47
C ILE A 59 -1.58 11.81 9.83
N VAL A 60 -2.32 11.30 8.85
CA VAL A 60 -3.75 10.98 9.01
C VAL A 60 -3.94 9.73 9.85
N GLN A 61 -3.13 8.68 9.65
CA GLN A 61 -3.31 7.41 10.35
C GLN A 61 -3.23 7.55 11.88
N PRO A 62 -2.20 8.17 12.49
CA PRO A 62 -2.14 8.34 13.94
C PRO A 62 -3.29 9.20 14.50
N ILE A 63 -3.65 10.26 13.79
CA ILE A 63 -4.73 11.16 14.22
C ILE A 63 -6.07 10.42 14.23
N ILE A 64 -6.40 9.73 13.13
CA ILE A 64 -7.64 8.99 12.99
C ILE A 64 -7.68 7.78 13.93
N GLY A 65 -6.54 7.09 14.12
CA GLY A 65 -6.42 6.04 15.12
C GLY A 65 -6.83 6.53 16.51
N ALA A 66 -6.19 7.60 16.98
CA ALA A 66 -6.48 8.20 18.28
C ALA A 66 -7.91 8.76 18.39
N MET A 67 -8.43 9.39 17.34
CA MET A 67 -9.83 9.87 17.32
C MET A 67 -10.81 8.71 17.38
N SER A 68 -10.61 7.67 16.61
CA SER A 68 -11.50 6.51 16.57
C SER A 68 -11.49 5.74 17.89
N ASP A 69 -10.37 5.74 18.63
CA ASP A 69 -10.28 5.15 19.98
C ASP A 69 -11.19 5.82 20.99
N ARG A 70 -11.49 7.11 20.84
CA ARG A 70 -12.33 7.92 21.72
C ARG A 70 -13.75 8.12 21.19
N THR A 71 -14.09 7.52 20.08
CA THR A 71 -15.43 7.64 19.49
C THR A 71 -16.31 6.48 19.95
N TRP A 72 -17.52 6.79 20.36
CA TRP A 72 -18.62 5.85 20.53
C TRP A 72 -19.94 6.55 20.21
N ASN A 73 -20.63 6.08 19.19
CA ASN A 73 -21.92 6.58 18.75
C ASN A 73 -22.84 5.45 18.28
N TRP A 74 -23.99 5.77 17.71
CA TRP A 74 -24.97 4.80 17.22
C TRP A 74 -24.43 3.84 16.11
N LEU A 75 -23.44 4.27 15.35
CA LEU A 75 -22.73 3.42 14.39
C LEU A 75 -21.64 2.56 15.05
N GLY A 76 -21.22 2.90 16.25
CA GLY A 76 -20.10 2.27 16.95
C GLY A 76 -18.87 3.17 17.07
N ARG A 77 -17.70 2.54 17.21
CA ARG A 77 -16.41 3.20 17.44
C ARG A 77 -15.65 3.47 16.13
N ARG A 78 -15.53 2.45 15.26
CA ARG A 78 -14.69 2.44 14.06
C ARG A 78 -15.49 2.71 12.79
N ARG A 79 -16.72 2.19 12.70
CA ARG A 79 -17.55 2.26 11.50
C ARG A 79 -17.83 3.66 10.95
N PRO A 80 -18.01 4.71 11.78
CA PRO A 80 -18.18 6.08 11.27
C PRO A 80 -17.01 6.52 10.38
N TYR A 81 -15.79 6.18 10.78
CA TYR A 81 -14.57 6.53 10.03
C TYR A 81 -14.47 5.76 8.71
N PHE A 82 -14.84 4.44 8.71
CA PHE A 82 -14.90 3.68 7.46
C PHE A 82 -15.79 4.37 6.45
N LEU A 83 -16.99 4.76 6.90
CA LEU A 83 -18.00 5.33 6.03
C LEU A 83 -17.57 6.71 5.49
N VAL A 84 -17.07 7.58 6.37
CA VAL A 84 -16.59 8.90 5.96
C VAL A 84 -15.43 8.78 4.96
N GLY A 85 -14.43 7.96 5.27
CA GLY A 85 -13.32 7.71 4.36
C GLY A 85 -13.79 7.12 3.04
N ALA A 86 -14.73 6.15 3.04
CA ALA A 86 -15.26 5.55 1.83
C ALA A 86 -16.02 6.55 0.94
N ILE A 87 -16.81 7.42 1.52
CA ILE A 87 -17.55 8.46 0.76
C ILE A 87 -16.57 9.37 0.03
N PHE A 88 -15.60 9.95 0.75
CA PHE A 88 -14.65 10.88 0.13
C PHE A 88 -13.70 10.17 -0.85
N SER A 89 -13.24 8.95 -0.54
CA SER A 89 -12.44 8.15 -1.48
C SER A 89 -13.22 7.84 -2.76
N SER A 90 -14.49 7.46 -2.64
CA SER A 90 -15.33 7.15 -3.80
C SER A 90 -15.60 8.38 -4.66
N ILE A 91 -15.84 9.54 -4.04
CA ILE A 91 -15.97 10.81 -4.78
C ILE A 91 -14.66 11.13 -5.51
N ALA A 92 -13.52 11.04 -4.83
CA ALA A 92 -12.23 11.33 -5.45
C ALA A 92 -11.92 10.36 -6.60
N LEU A 93 -12.12 9.05 -6.42
CA LEU A 93 -11.97 8.05 -7.48
C LEU A 93 -12.88 8.32 -8.66
N PHE A 94 -14.15 8.70 -8.41
CA PHE A 94 -15.12 8.94 -9.47
C PHE A 94 -14.75 10.14 -10.36
N ILE A 95 -14.23 11.21 -9.75
CA ILE A 95 -13.86 12.45 -10.43
C ILE A 95 -12.45 12.37 -11.04
N MET A 96 -11.54 11.57 -10.48
CA MET A 96 -10.12 11.49 -10.83
C MET A 96 -9.87 11.39 -12.35
N PRO A 97 -10.50 10.46 -13.10
CA PRO A 97 -10.25 10.30 -14.53
C PRO A 97 -10.85 11.42 -15.41
N ASP A 98 -11.66 12.29 -14.84
CA ASP A 98 -12.21 13.46 -15.52
C ASP A 98 -11.34 14.72 -15.27
N SER A 99 -10.16 14.56 -14.67
CA SER A 99 -9.22 15.66 -14.43
C SER A 99 -8.77 16.32 -15.71
N THR A 100 -8.76 17.66 -15.71
CA THR A 100 -8.37 18.48 -16.85
C THR A 100 -6.97 19.06 -16.74
N SER A 101 -6.31 18.85 -15.61
CA SER A 101 -4.94 19.33 -15.35
C SER A 101 -4.23 18.47 -14.32
N VAL A 102 -2.90 18.48 -14.38
CA VAL A 102 -2.02 17.81 -13.39
C VAL A 102 -2.35 18.28 -11.95
N ARG A 103 -2.61 19.59 -11.78
CA ARG A 103 -2.94 20.15 -10.46
C ARG A 103 -4.24 19.57 -9.87
N MET A 104 -5.26 19.44 -10.72
CA MET A 104 -6.54 18.84 -10.31
C MET A 104 -6.35 17.37 -9.92
N ALA A 105 -5.68 16.58 -10.75
CA ALA A 105 -5.40 15.19 -10.46
C ALA A 105 -4.57 15.03 -9.17
N ALA A 106 -3.56 15.89 -8.96
CA ALA A 106 -2.77 15.88 -7.73
C ALA A 106 -3.61 16.23 -6.49
N ALA A 107 -4.44 17.26 -6.56
CA ALA A 107 -5.34 17.62 -5.45
C ALA A 107 -6.32 16.48 -5.11
N LEU A 108 -6.89 15.83 -6.15
CA LEU A 108 -7.75 14.67 -5.96
C LEU A 108 -6.99 13.47 -5.36
N LEU A 109 -5.70 13.29 -5.69
CA LEU A 109 -4.88 12.25 -5.09
C LEU A 109 -4.66 12.52 -3.60
N TRP A 110 -4.42 13.77 -3.19
CA TRP A 110 -4.34 14.14 -1.77
C TRP A 110 -5.63 13.83 -1.02
N VAL A 111 -6.79 14.13 -1.62
CA VAL A 111 -8.09 13.81 -1.03
C VAL A 111 -8.30 12.29 -0.96
N LEU A 112 -7.95 11.57 -2.01
CA LEU A 112 -8.08 10.12 -2.09
C LEU A 112 -7.23 9.43 -1.03
N ASP A 113 -5.94 9.74 -0.96
CA ASP A 113 -5.01 9.12 -0.02
C ASP A 113 -5.36 9.43 1.44
N ALA A 114 -5.71 10.68 1.75
CA ALA A 114 -6.19 11.05 3.08
C ALA A 114 -7.43 10.24 3.45
N SER A 115 -8.39 10.14 2.54
CA SER A 115 -9.67 9.45 2.76
C SER A 115 -9.51 7.94 2.88
N ILE A 116 -8.64 7.33 2.07
CA ILE A 116 -8.29 5.90 2.21
C ILE A 116 -7.69 5.65 3.59
N ASN A 117 -6.77 6.50 4.06
CA ASN A 117 -6.15 6.37 5.38
C ASN A 117 -7.17 6.56 6.52
N ILE A 118 -8.15 7.47 6.36
CA ILE A 118 -9.28 7.61 7.31
C ILE A 118 -10.07 6.31 7.43
N SER A 119 -10.25 5.58 6.33
CA SER A 119 -10.97 4.30 6.31
C SER A 119 -10.12 3.14 6.85
N MET A 120 -8.87 3.05 6.37
CA MET A 120 -8.02 1.87 6.51
C MET A 120 -7.53 1.65 7.95
N GLU A 121 -7.12 2.70 8.66
CA GLU A 121 -6.53 2.57 9.99
C GLU A 121 -7.55 2.06 11.03
N PRO A 122 -8.74 2.67 11.19
CA PRO A 122 -9.74 2.12 12.09
C PRO A 122 -10.23 0.73 11.67
N PHE A 123 -10.18 0.41 10.36
CA PHE A 123 -10.60 -0.89 9.86
C PHE A 123 -9.65 -2.02 10.28
N ARG A 124 -8.34 -1.77 10.30
CA ARG A 124 -7.36 -2.71 10.87
C ARG A 124 -7.60 -2.97 12.35
N ALA A 125 -7.83 -1.91 13.13
CA ALA A 125 -8.13 -2.01 14.54
C ALA A 125 -9.46 -2.77 14.79
N PHE A 126 -10.47 -2.57 13.94
CA PHE A 126 -11.78 -3.23 14.05
C PHE A 126 -11.69 -4.76 14.04
N VAL A 127 -10.80 -5.34 13.22
CA VAL A 127 -10.58 -6.80 13.17
C VAL A 127 -10.09 -7.31 14.53
N ALA A 128 -9.11 -6.62 15.13
CA ALA A 128 -8.57 -6.96 16.44
C ALA A 128 -9.57 -6.70 17.58
N ASP A 129 -10.34 -5.60 17.48
CA ASP A 129 -11.33 -5.21 18.49
C ASP A 129 -12.52 -6.19 18.54
N LYS A 130 -12.92 -6.74 17.40
CA LYS A 130 -14.13 -7.58 17.29
C LYS A 130 -13.87 -9.06 17.54
N LEU A 131 -12.70 -9.58 17.16
CA LEU A 131 -12.43 -11.02 17.25
C LEU A 131 -11.89 -11.44 18.63
N ASP A 132 -12.31 -12.64 19.06
CA ASP A 132 -11.66 -13.35 20.15
C ASP A 132 -10.17 -13.58 19.80
N PRO A 133 -9.23 -13.51 20.76
CA PRO A 133 -7.81 -13.74 20.52
C PRO A 133 -7.50 -15.02 19.70
N ALA A 134 -8.26 -16.10 19.94
CA ALA A 134 -8.10 -17.35 19.21
C ALA A 134 -8.52 -17.27 17.73
N GLN A 135 -9.34 -16.29 17.36
CA GLN A 135 -9.83 -16.08 15.99
C GLN A 135 -9.11 -14.95 15.24
N ARG A 136 -8.24 -14.19 15.90
CA ARG A 136 -7.56 -13.04 15.26
C ARG A 136 -6.74 -13.45 14.04
N ASN A 137 -6.05 -14.59 14.12
CA ASN A 137 -5.26 -15.08 12.98
C ASN A 137 -6.12 -15.31 11.74
N ILE A 138 -7.29 -15.96 11.88
CA ILE A 138 -8.19 -16.17 10.76
C ILE A 138 -8.81 -14.87 10.24
N GLY A 139 -9.03 -13.90 11.14
CA GLY A 139 -9.46 -12.54 10.75
C GLY A 139 -8.45 -11.85 9.85
N PHE A 140 -7.16 -11.87 10.20
CA PHE A 140 -6.10 -11.29 9.39
C PHE A 140 -5.87 -12.05 8.08
N VAL A 141 -6.02 -13.39 8.08
CA VAL A 141 -5.99 -14.18 6.83
C VAL A 141 -7.13 -13.78 5.91
N MET A 142 -8.34 -13.63 6.43
CA MET A 142 -9.51 -13.20 5.64
C MET A 142 -9.34 -11.77 5.12
N GLN A 143 -8.75 -10.88 5.90
CA GLN A 143 -8.35 -9.54 5.46
C GLN A 143 -7.38 -9.62 4.27
N SER A 144 -6.31 -10.41 4.39
CA SER A 144 -5.31 -10.58 3.33
C SER A 144 -5.91 -11.19 2.06
N PHE A 145 -6.88 -12.08 2.20
CA PHE A 145 -7.63 -12.65 1.09
C PHE A 145 -8.38 -11.57 0.29
N PHE A 146 -9.15 -10.71 0.95
CA PHE A 146 -9.87 -9.63 0.28
C PHE A 146 -8.94 -8.55 -0.28
N ILE A 147 -7.81 -8.28 0.38
CA ILE A 147 -6.75 -7.40 -0.11
C ILE A 147 -6.21 -7.93 -1.46
N GLY A 148 -5.84 -9.21 -1.51
CA GLY A 148 -5.29 -9.83 -2.71
C GLY A 148 -6.28 -9.83 -3.88
N ILE A 149 -7.52 -10.20 -3.65
CA ILE A 149 -8.58 -10.20 -4.68
C ILE A 149 -8.85 -8.77 -5.15
N GLY A 150 -9.06 -7.82 -4.22
CA GLY A 150 -9.36 -6.44 -4.55
C GLY A 150 -8.27 -5.80 -5.41
N ALA A 151 -6.99 -5.95 -5.01
CA ALA A 151 -5.87 -5.43 -5.77
C ALA A 151 -5.75 -6.07 -7.16
N SER A 152 -5.91 -7.40 -7.26
CA SER A 152 -5.81 -8.11 -8.53
C SER A 152 -6.90 -7.69 -9.52
N LEU A 153 -8.14 -7.60 -9.06
CA LEU A 153 -9.27 -7.17 -9.89
C LEU A 153 -9.11 -5.70 -10.33
N ALA A 154 -8.75 -4.83 -9.41
CA ALA A 154 -8.56 -3.41 -9.71
C ALA A 154 -7.46 -3.18 -10.76
N ASN A 155 -6.32 -3.84 -10.59
CA ASN A 155 -5.19 -3.72 -11.50
C ASN A 155 -5.50 -4.25 -12.90
N ALA A 156 -6.29 -5.32 -13.02
CA ALA A 156 -6.66 -5.92 -14.30
C ALA A 156 -7.81 -5.19 -15.02
N LEU A 157 -8.57 -4.36 -14.31
CA LEU A 157 -9.84 -3.82 -14.80
C LEU A 157 -9.73 -2.99 -16.10
N PRO A 158 -8.73 -2.09 -16.29
CA PRO A 158 -8.59 -1.36 -17.56
C PRO A 158 -8.37 -2.30 -18.75
N TYR A 159 -7.56 -3.34 -18.57
CA TYR A 159 -7.34 -4.35 -19.62
C TYR A 159 -8.62 -5.14 -19.93
N VAL A 160 -9.40 -5.52 -18.92
CA VAL A 160 -10.68 -6.21 -19.09
C VAL A 160 -11.65 -5.36 -19.92
N PHE A 161 -11.74 -4.06 -19.65
CA PHE A 161 -12.57 -3.15 -20.46
C PHE A 161 -12.09 -3.06 -21.90
N ARG A 162 -10.80 -3.01 -22.14
CA ARG A 162 -10.27 -3.05 -23.50
C ARG A 162 -10.64 -4.33 -24.22
N TYR A 163 -10.47 -5.47 -23.55
CA TYR A 163 -10.88 -6.76 -24.13
C TYR A 163 -12.37 -6.84 -24.41
N ALA A 164 -13.20 -6.18 -23.61
CA ALA A 164 -14.64 -6.02 -23.83
C ALA A 164 -14.99 -5.01 -24.94
N GLY A 165 -14.01 -4.44 -25.64
CA GLY A 165 -14.22 -3.52 -26.78
C GLY A 165 -14.30 -2.05 -26.40
N VAL A 166 -14.05 -1.65 -25.16
CA VAL A 166 -14.01 -0.25 -24.76
C VAL A 166 -12.78 0.43 -25.39
N SER A 167 -13.00 1.50 -26.13
CA SER A 167 -11.98 2.29 -26.82
C SER A 167 -12.31 3.78 -26.75
N GLY A 168 -11.32 4.63 -27.05
CA GLY A 168 -11.45 6.08 -27.01
C GLY A 168 -10.86 6.69 -25.75
N THR A 169 -10.91 8.02 -25.68
CA THR A 169 -10.33 8.83 -24.59
C THR A 169 -11.33 9.89 -24.13
N THR A 170 -11.11 10.40 -22.93
CA THR A 170 -11.78 11.62 -22.43
C THR A 170 -11.31 12.85 -23.18
N SER A 171 -11.93 14.00 -22.95
CA SER A 171 -11.48 15.29 -23.48
C SER A 171 -10.04 15.66 -23.09
N SER A 172 -9.54 15.12 -21.99
CA SER A 172 -8.17 15.30 -21.49
C SER A 172 -7.18 14.23 -21.98
N GLY A 173 -7.60 13.33 -22.88
CA GLY A 173 -6.74 12.28 -23.43
C GLY A 173 -6.62 11.03 -22.56
N ILE A 174 -7.27 10.94 -21.40
CA ILE A 174 -7.23 9.77 -20.54
C ILE A 174 -8.09 8.65 -21.16
N PRO A 175 -7.60 7.39 -21.27
CA PRO A 175 -8.35 6.29 -21.86
C PRO A 175 -9.68 6.02 -21.15
N LEU A 176 -10.75 5.74 -21.92
CA LEU A 176 -12.05 5.38 -21.34
C LEU A 176 -11.99 4.09 -20.52
N THR A 177 -11.06 3.17 -20.83
CA THR A 177 -10.78 1.98 -20.03
C THR A 177 -10.37 2.33 -18.59
N VAL A 178 -9.53 3.33 -18.43
CA VAL A 178 -9.12 3.87 -17.11
C VAL A 178 -10.28 4.61 -16.46
N GLN A 179 -10.98 5.46 -17.22
CA GLN A 179 -12.13 6.21 -16.70
C GLN A 179 -13.19 5.30 -16.10
N TYR A 180 -13.63 4.27 -16.84
CA TYR A 180 -14.64 3.33 -16.35
C TYR A 180 -14.14 2.50 -15.19
N SER A 181 -12.85 2.13 -15.19
CA SER A 181 -12.23 1.41 -14.07
C SER A 181 -12.30 2.20 -12.78
N PHE A 182 -11.97 3.48 -12.81
CA PHE A 182 -12.05 4.35 -11.65
C PHE A 182 -13.50 4.57 -11.18
N LYS A 183 -14.43 4.79 -12.10
CA LYS A 183 -15.86 4.98 -11.76
C LYS A 183 -16.46 3.71 -11.13
N ILE A 184 -16.16 2.53 -11.68
CA ILE A 184 -16.55 1.26 -11.06
C ILE A 184 -15.83 1.03 -9.73
N GLY A 185 -14.54 1.33 -9.66
CA GLY A 185 -13.78 1.26 -8.43
C GLY A 185 -14.36 2.11 -7.31
N ALA A 186 -14.84 3.32 -7.63
CA ALA A 186 -15.54 4.19 -6.70
C ALA A 186 -16.82 3.54 -6.13
N VAL A 187 -17.62 2.91 -6.99
CA VAL A 187 -18.83 2.20 -6.59
C VAL A 187 -18.49 0.96 -5.75
N VAL A 188 -17.52 0.16 -6.20
CA VAL A 188 -17.06 -1.05 -5.47
C VAL A 188 -16.54 -0.68 -4.10
N PHE A 189 -15.72 0.38 -4.00
CA PHE A 189 -15.20 0.85 -2.72
C PHE A 189 -16.32 1.19 -1.75
N LEU A 190 -17.26 2.04 -2.18
CA LEU A 190 -18.38 2.45 -1.33
C LEU A 190 -19.25 1.27 -0.91
N LEU A 191 -19.62 0.41 -1.86
CA LEU A 191 -20.50 -0.73 -1.58
C LEU A 191 -19.84 -1.78 -0.68
N ALA A 192 -18.54 -2.04 -0.84
CA ALA A 192 -17.81 -2.98 0.01
C ALA A 192 -17.74 -2.49 1.46
N ILE A 193 -17.47 -1.21 1.66
CA ILE A 193 -17.47 -0.61 3.00
C ILE A 193 -18.87 -0.57 3.59
N LEU A 194 -19.87 -0.15 2.81
CA LEU A 194 -21.28 -0.16 3.26
C LEU A 194 -21.72 -1.56 3.69
N TRP A 195 -21.37 -2.59 2.91
CA TRP A 195 -21.64 -3.99 3.29
C TRP A 195 -21.07 -4.31 4.67
N THR A 196 -19.80 -4.02 4.89
CA THR A 196 -19.18 -4.26 6.21
C THR A 196 -19.84 -3.46 7.31
N VAL A 197 -20.17 -2.17 7.10
CA VAL A 197 -20.82 -1.31 8.07
C VAL A 197 -22.22 -1.83 8.44
N LEU A 198 -22.98 -2.31 7.47
CA LEU A 198 -24.36 -2.79 7.69
C LEU A 198 -24.41 -4.19 8.30
N THR A 199 -23.49 -5.09 7.91
CA THR A 199 -23.50 -6.49 8.34
C THR A 199 -22.72 -6.75 9.63
N SER A 200 -21.91 -5.78 10.08
CA SER A 200 -21.03 -5.95 11.24
C SER A 200 -21.33 -4.92 12.32
N LYS A 201 -21.69 -5.38 13.51
CA LYS A 201 -21.90 -4.53 14.69
C LYS A 201 -20.67 -4.54 15.59
N GLU A 202 -20.37 -3.42 16.22
CA GLU A 202 -19.31 -3.31 17.22
C GLU A 202 -19.85 -3.62 18.62
N TYR A 203 -18.95 -4.03 19.52
CA TYR A 203 -19.27 -4.20 20.93
C TYR A 203 -19.06 -2.89 21.68
N PRO A 204 -19.94 -2.53 22.63
CA PRO A 204 -19.74 -1.36 23.46
C PRO A 204 -18.48 -1.53 24.31
N PRO A 205 -17.85 -0.41 24.75
CA PRO A 205 -16.79 -0.44 25.73
C PRO A 205 -17.20 -1.23 26.98
N GLU A 206 -16.29 -2.00 27.57
CA GLU A 206 -16.58 -2.84 28.75
C GLU A 206 -17.05 -2.02 29.96
N ASP A 207 -16.46 -0.86 30.17
CA ASP A 207 -16.90 0.14 31.13
C ASP A 207 -17.24 1.44 30.41
N LEU A 208 -18.53 1.63 30.13
CA LEU A 208 -19.03 2.81 29.42
C LEU A 208 -18.83 4.08 30.26
N ALA A 209 -18.96 4.00 31.60
CA ALA A 209 -18.79 5.14 32.48
C ALA A 209 -17.32 5.57 32.56
N ALA A 210 -16.38 4.64 32.61
CA ALA A 210 -14.95 4.94 32.53
C ALA A 210 -14.59 5.56 31.18
N PHE A 211 -15.13 5.01 30.08
CA PHE A 211 -14.93 5.53 28.73
C PHE A 211 -15.46 6.96 28.57
N GLU A 212 -16.65 7.26 29.10
CA GLU A 212 -17.23 8.61 29.08
C GLU A 212 -16.44 9.60 29.92
N ARG A 213 -15.91 9.18 31.07
CA ARG A 213 -15.00 10.01 31.90
C ARG A 213 -13.71 10.33 31.15
N GLU A 214 -13.08 9.33 30.57
CA GLU A 214 -11.84 9.53 29.78
C GLU A 214 -12.08 10.42 28.55
N ARG A 215 -13.25 10.30 27.91
CA ARG A 215 -13.67 11.15 26.80
C ARG A 215 -13.94 12.60 27.24
N ALA A 216 -14.49 12.79 28.43
CA ALA A 216 -14.79 14.10 28.99
C ALA A 216 -13.54 14.87 29.45
N GLU A 217 -12.41 14.20 29.68
CA GLU A 217 -11.14 14.87 29.94
C GLU A 217 -10.70 15.68 28.70
N PRO A 218 -10.61 17.02 28.81
CA PRO A 218 -10.21 17.87 27.69
C PRO A 218 -8.71 17.73 27.45
N ARG A 219 -8.28 16.63 26.88
CA ARG A 219 -6.92 16.55 26.28
C ARG A 219 -7.02 17.24 24.93
N GLY A 220 -6.66 18.52 24.88
CA GLY A 220 -6.57 19.25 23.63
C GLY A 220 -5.71 18.47 22.62
N ILE A 221 -6.08 18.53 21.33
CA ILE A 221 -5.33 17.87 20.23
C ILE A 221 -3.82 18.16 20.34
N VAL A 222 -3.44 19.37 20.77
CA VAL A 222 -2.05 19.77 20.99
C VAL A 222 -1.35 18.92 22.05
N ASN A 223 -2.01 18.64 23.17
CA ASN A 223 -1.45 17.80 24.25
C ASN A 223 -1.37 16.33 23.85
N LEU A 224 -2.35 15.84 23.06
CA LEU A 224 -2.33 14.49 22.52
C LEU A 224 -1.17 14.33 21.52
N VAL A 225 -1.03 15.25 20.59
CA VAL A 225 0.07 15.25 19.62
C VAL A 225 1.42 15.42 20.33
N GLY A 226 1.50 16.30 21.34
CA GLY A 226 2.71 16.48 22.14
C GLY A 226 3.15 15.22 22.89
N SER A 227 2.20 14.50 23.52
CA SER A 227 2.50 13.23 24.20
C SER A 227 2.93 12.14 23.22
N LEU A 228 2.27 12.02 22.06
CA LEU A 228 2.64 11.08 21.01
C LEU A 228 4.05 11.38 20.47
N ILE A 229 4.37 12.63 20.21
CA ILE A 229 5.73 13.02 19.77
C ILE A 229 6.77 12.66 20.84
N ALA A 230 6.50 12.94 22.12
CA ALA A 230 7.42 12.60 23.20
C ALA A 230 7.64 11.08 23.31
N GLU A 231 6.58 10.28 23.18
CA GLU A 231 6.67 8.81 23.16
C GLU A 231 7.44 8.28 21.95
N ILE A 232 7.21 8.85 20.75
CA ILE A 232 7.94 8.51 19.53
C ILE A 232 9.43 8.82 19.69
N VAL A 233 9.77 10.01 20.19
CA VAL A 233 11.17 10.42 20.43
C VAL A 233 11.85 9.48 21.43
N SER A 234 11.17 9.13 22.54
CA SER A 234 11.67 8.13 23.49
C SER A 234 11.89 6.77 22.82
N ALA A 235 10.94 6.30 22.02
CA ALA A 235 11.05 5.01 21.32
C ALA A 235 12.20 5.01 20.30
N ILE A 236 12.43 6.11 19.60
CA ILE A 236 13.58 6.26 18.68
C ILE A 236 14.91 6.22 19.46
N ARG A 237 14.98 6.89 20.60
CA ARG A 237 16.18 6.89 21.45
C ARG A 237 16.51 5.50 22.00
N ASP A 238 15.48 4.79 22.48
CA ASP A 238 15.60 3.47 23.13
C ASP A 238 15.50 2.30 22.13
N MET A 239 15.61 2.58 20.83
CA MET A 239 15.39 1.62 19.75
C MET A 239 16.34 0.43 19.82
N PRO A 240 15.83 -0.83 19.83
CA PRO A 240 16.63 -2.04 19.82
C PRO A 240 17.57 -2.14 18.61
N ALA A 241 18.71 -2.83 18.78
CA ALA A 241 19.71 -2.99 17.72
C ALA A 241 19.12 -3.64 16.45
N THR A 242 18.31 -4.70 16.62
CA THR A 242 17.59 -5.35 15.51
C THR A 242 16.72 -4.37 14.70
N MET A 243 16.01 -3.49 15.40
CA MET A 243 15.17 -2.50 14.75
C MET A 243 15.98 -1.47 13.98
N LYS A 244 17.11 -1.01 14.52
CA LYS A 244 18.05 -0.11 13.81
C LYS A 244 18.62 -0.76 12.54
N GLN A 245 18.96 -2.04 12.60
CA GLN A 245 19.45 -2.81 11.46
C GLN A 245 18.36 -3.00 10.39
N LEU A 246 17.13 -3.31 10.81
CA LEU A 246 15.98 -3.41 9.92
C LEU A 246 15.63 -2.07 9.27
N ALA A 247 15.89 -0.93 9.93
CA ALA A 247 15.65 0.39 9.34
C ALA A 247 16.39 0.57 8.00
N PHE A 248 17.65 0.13 7.91
CA PHE A 248 18.41 0.18 6.66
C PHE A 248 17.88 -0.79 5.60
N VAL A 249 17.45 -1.98 6.00
CA VAL A 249 16.79 -2.94 5.08
C VAL A 249 15.53 -2.30 4.52
N GLN A 250 14.67 -1.75 5.38
CA GLN A 250 13.42 -1.12 4.98
C GLN A 250 13.66 0.11 4.08
N LEU A 251 14.66 0.95 4.40
CA LEU A 251 15.04 2.09 3.57
C LEU A 251 15.21 1.66 2.09
N PHE A 252 16.08 0.70 1.84
CA PHE A 252 16.35 0.25 0.47
C PHE A 252 15.18 -0.53 -0.14
N THR A 253 14.46 -1.32 0.66
CA THR A 253 13.28 -2.06 0.19
C THR A 253 12.20 -1.12 -0.32
N TRP A 254 11.87 -0.08 0.44
CA TRP A 254 10.79 0.85 0.08
C TRP A 254 11.19 1.83 -1.01
N LEU A 255 12.45 2.26 -1.07
CA LEU A 255 12.97 2.95 -2.25
C LEU A 255 12.80 2.09 -3.51
N GLY A 256 13.09 0.80 -3.42
CA GLY A 256 12.94 -0.14 -4.54
C GLY A 256 11.50 -0.30 -5.00
N LEU A 257 10.58 -0.53 -4.06
CA LEU A 257 9.16 -0.69 -4.36
C LEU A 257 8.53 0.58 -4.93
N PHE A 258 8.87 1.72 -4.37
CA PHE A 258 8.31 2.99 -4.82
C PHE A 258 8.79 3.34 -6.23
N CYS A 259 10.05 3.04 -6.58
CA CYS A 259 10.52 3.10 -7.98
C CYS A 259 9.66 2.23 -8.91
N MET A 260 9.36 1.01 -8.52
CA MET A 260 8.51 0.12 -9.30
C MET A 260 7.09 0.68 -9.45
N TRP A 261 6.44 1.04 -8.36
CA TRP A 261 5.04 1.51 -8.42
C TRP A 261 4.87 2.78 -9.26
N LEU A 262 5.81 3.71 -9.17
CA LEU A 262 5.72 4.96 -9.92
C LEU A 262 6.02 4.80 -11.40
N PHE A 263 6.96 3.93 -11.75
CA PHE A 263 7.57 3.95 -13.08
C PHE A 263 7.35 2.67 -13.90
N PHE A 264 6.89 1.56 -13.31
CA PHE A 264 6.76 0.30 -14.04
C PHE A 264 5.75 0.38 -15.19
N GLY A 265 4.58 1.00 -14.97
CA GLY A 265 3.57 1.21 -16.02
C GLY A 265 4.11 2.04 -17.18
N LEU A 266 4.84 3.14 -16.88
CA LEU A 266 5.48 3.99 -17.86
C LEU A 266 6.60 3.24 -18.60
N ALA A 267 7.45 2.51 -17.88
CA ALA A 267 8.50 1.69 -18.47
C ALA A 267 7.92 0.63 -19.41
N THR A 268 6.82 -0.02 -19.03
CA THR A 268 6.12 -0.97 -19.90
C THR A 268 5.64 -0.29 -21.18
N SER A 269 5.06 0.89 -21.08
CA SER A 269 4.54 1.65 -22.23
C SER A 269 5.66 2.06 -23.19
N TYR A 270 6.73 2.65 -22.69
CA TYR A 270 7.82 3.15 -23.54
C TYR A 270 8.74 2.03 -24.02
N HIS A 271 9.22 1.17 -23.13
CA HIS A 271 10.24 0.17 -23.46
C HIS A 271 9.68 -1.07 -24.14
N VAL A 272 8.58 -1.64 -23.63
CA VAL A 272 8.06 -2.92 -24.16
C VAL A 272 7.07 -2.70 -25.29
N PHE A 273 6.20 -1.71 -25.20
CA PHE A 273 5.23 -1.39 -26.24
C PHE A 273 5.77 -0.37 -27.26
N GLY A 274 6.90 0.26 -26.99
CA GLY A 274 7.56 1.18 -27.91
C GLY A 274 6.77 2.46 -28.17
N ALA A 275 6.02 2.94 -27.19
CA ALA A 275 5.32 4.23 -27.28
C ALA A 275 6.35 5.37 -27.37
N THR A 276 6.02 6.39 -28.15
CA THR A 276 6.90 7.56 -28.36
C THR A 276 6.41 8.81 -27.62
N SER A 277 5.17 8.77 -27.12
CA SER A 277 4.58 9.86 -26.31
C SER A 277 3.38 9.32 -25.54
N PRO A 278 2.87 10.04 -24.55
CA PRO A 278 1.64 9.66 -23.86
C PRO A 278 0.40 9.63 -24.78
N GLN A 279 0.41 10.36 -25.90
CA GLN A 279 -0.67 10.38 -26.89
C GLN A 279 -0.59 9.21 -27.89
N ASP A 280 0.50 8.47 -27.91
CA ASP A 280 0.64 7.27 -28.73
C ASP A 280 -0.33 6.19 -28.24
N PRO A 281 -1.15 5.57 -29.11
CA PRO A 281 -2.07 4.49 -28.71
C PRO A 281 -1.38 3.33 -27.97
N ARG A 282 -0.11 3.06 -28.27
CA ARG A 282 0.71 2.03 -27.59
C ARG A 282 0.98 2.35 -26.12
N PHE A 283 0.94 3.64 -25.74
CA PHE A 283 1.13 4.05 -24.35
C PHE A 283 0.01 3.52 -23.45
N ALA A 284 -1.23 3.64 -23.87
CA ALA A 284 -2.39 3.09 -23.15
C ALA A 284 -2.32 1.55 -23.06
N LEU A 285 -1.96 0.88 -24.15
CA LEU A 285 -1.80 -0.58 -24.17
C LEU A 285 -0.74 -1.05 -23.18
N GLY A 286 0.40 -0.35 -23.11
CA GLY A 286 1.47 -0.66 -22.18
C GLY A 286 1.08 -0.43 -20.72
N GLY A 287 0.40 0.67 -20.43
CA GLY A 287 -0.11 0.95 -19.08
C GLY A 287 -1.10 -0.08 -18.58
N GLU A 288 -2.06 -0.49 -19.43
CA GLU A 288 -3.02 -1.55 -19.12
C GLU A 288 -2.36 -2.91 -18.91
N TRP A 289 -1.32 -3.22 -19.69
CA TRP A 289 -0.53 -4.43 -19.49
C TRP A 289 0.30 -4.37 -18.21
N GLY A 290 0.81 -3.19 -17.85
CA GLY A 290 1.43 -2.94 -16.55
C GLY A 290 0.47 -3.26 -15.39
N GLY A 291 -0.81 -2.93 -15.53
CA GLY A 291 -1.87 -3.31 -14.60
C GLY A 291 -2.02 -4.85 -14.48
N ILE A 292 -2.00 -5.59 -15.60
CA ILE A 292 -1.99 -7.07 -15.58
C ILE A 292 -0.76 -7.60 -14.84
N CYS A 293 0.42 -7.01 -15.07
CA CYS A 293 1.63 -7.35 -14.33
C CYS A 293 1.45 -7.16 -12.82
N PHE A 294 0.82 -6.05 -12.41
CA PHE A 294 0.50 -5.80 -11.01
C PHE A 294 -0.56 -6.75 -10.44
N ALA A 295 -1.52 -7.18 -11.24
CA ALA A 295 -2.45 -8.23 -10.84
C ALA A 295 -1.72 -9.55 -10.58
N VAL A 296 -0.78 -9.94 -11.45
CA VAL A 296 0.02 -11.16 -11.30
C VAL A 296 0.85 -11.13 -10.02
N TYR A 297 1.61 -10.04 -9.74
CA TYR A 297 2.37 -10.01 -8.49
C TYR A 297 1.48 -10.08 -7.26
N SER A 298 0.28 -9.49 -7.30
CA SER A 298 -0.67 -9.54 -6.18
C SER A 298 -1.17 -10.97 -5.92
N VAL A 299 -1.50 -11.71 -6.97
CA VAL A 299 -1.87 -13.13 -6.87
C VAL A 299 -0.72 -13.97 -6.34
N VAL A 300 0.49 -13.79 -6.89
CA VAL A 300 1.70 -14.50 -6.43
C VAL A 300 1.97 -14.23 -4.96
N THR A 301 1.87 -12.97 -4.54
CA THR A 301 2.04 -12.57 -3.13
C THR A 301 1.13 -13.36 -2.21
N PHE A 302 -0.15 -13.44 -2.55
CA PHE A 302 -1.13 -14.19 -1.77
C PHE A 302 -0.79 -15.68 -1.69
N LEU A 303 -0.49 -16.31 -2.82
CA LEU A 303 -0.20 -17.75 -2.88
C LEU A 303 1.10 -18.11 -2.16
N VAL A 304 2.13 -17.30 -2.33
CA VAL A 304 3.48 -17.59 -1.80
C VAL A 304 3.60 -17.26 -0.31
N ALA A 305 2.76 -16.38 0.24
CA ALA A 305 2.82 -16.03 1.66
C ALA A 305 2.78 -17.25 2.59
N PHE A 306 1.94 -18.24 2.29
CA PHE A 306 1.85 -19.48 3.06
C PHE A 306 3.11 -20.35 2.94
N VAL A 307 3.72 -20.36 1.76
CA VAL A 307 4.94 -21.12 1.48
C VAL A 307 6.12 -20.49 2.22
N LEU A 308 6.23 -19.15 2.20
CA LEU A 308 7.31 -18.43 2.90
C LEU A 308 7.27 -18.65 4.43
N ALA A 309 6.07 -18.64 5.00
CA ALA A 309 5.92 -18.91 6.43
C ALA A 309 6.43 -20.32 6.80
N LYS A 310 6.13 -21.33 5.98
CA LYS A 310 6.64 -22.69 6.18
C LYS A 310 8.17 -22.76 5.99
N LEU A 311 8.70 -22.12 4.96
CA LEU A 311 10.13 -22.08 4.68
C LEU A 311 10.91 -21.36 5.81
N ALA A 312 10.35 -20.31 6.39
CA ALA A 312 10.96 -19.59 7.49
C ALA A 312 11.13 -20.48 8.76
N ASN A 313 10.18 -21.40 9.00
CA ASN A 313 10.28 -22.37 10.07
C ASN A 313 11.29 -23.50 9.79
N LEU A 314 11.56 -23.79 8.51
CA LEU A 314 12.51 -24.83 8.10
C LEU A 314 13.95 -24.33 7.94
N THR A 315 14.13 -23.03 7.74
CA THR A 315 15.45 -22.40 7.53
C THR A 315 15.69 -21.28 8.54
N SER A 316 15.46 -20.04 8.13
CA SER A 316 15.38 -18.87 8.99
C SER A 316 14.60 -17.74 8.32
N ARG A 317 14.02 -16.84 9.11
CA ARG A 317 13.32 -15.66 8.60
C ARG A 317 14.22 -14.78 7.74
N LYS A 318 15.49 -14.64 8.14
CA LYS A 318 16.52 -13.88 7.40
C LYS A 318 16.80 -14.47 6.03
N THR A 319 17.05 -15.79 5.98
CA THR A 319 17.32 -16.50 4.72
C THR A 319 16.17 -16.35 3.74
N VAL A 320 14.94 -16.59 4.20
CA VAL A 320 13.73 -16.44 3.38
C VAL A 320 13.58 -15.01 2.88
N HIS A 321 13.77 -14.00 3.75
CA HIS A 321 13.67 -12.60 3.35
C HIS A 321 14.74 -12.20 2.34
N THR A 322 15.99 -12.63 2.54
CA THR A 322 17.08 -12.36 1.59
C THR A 322 16.79 -12.95 0.22
N ILE A 323 16.40 -14.23 0.14
CA ILE A 323 16.09 -14.90 -1.14
C ILE A 323 14.91 -14.20 -1.82
N ALA A 324 13.87 -13.87 -1.08
CA ALA A 324 12.70 -13.19 -1.61
C ALA A 324 13.06 -11.81 -2.19
N LEU A 325 13.86 -11.00 -1.48
CA LEU A 325 14.33 -9.70 -2.00
C LEU A 325 15.20 -9.86 -3.25
N LEU A 326 16.05 -10.89 -3.31
CA LEU A 326 16.83 -11.18 -4.52
C LEU A 326 15.92 -11.59 -5.69
N CYS A 327 14.86 -12.37 -5.46
CA CYS A 327 13.86 -12.66 -6.50
C CYS A 327 13.22 -11.38 -7.04
N GLY A 328 12.83 -10.45 -6.17
CA GLY A 328 12.30 -9.15 -6.56
C GLY A 328 13.32 -8.30 -7.32
N SER A 329 14.58 -8.28 -6.85
CA SER A 329 15.67 -7.60 -7.52
C SER A 329 15.88 -8.12 -8.95
N VAL A 330 16.02 -9.43 -9.10
CA VAL A 330 16.18 -10.07 -10.43
C VAL A 330 14.97 -9.78 -11.31
N GLY A 331 13.74 -9.84 -10.73
CA GLY A 331 12.53 -9.49 -11.44
C GLY A 331 12.58 -8.08 -12.02
N LEU A 332 12.91 -7.07 -11.22
CA LEU A 332 12.97 -5.68 -11.69
C LEU A 332 14.14 -5.41 -12.65
N LEU A 333 15.32 -5.97 -12.40
CA LEU A 333 16.48 -5.80 -13.27
C LEU A 333 16.30 -6.47 -14.64
N SER A 334 15.60 -7.61 -14.69
CA SER A 334 15.34 -8.33 -15.94
C SER A 334 14.43 -7.58 -16.89
N VAL A 335 13.64 -6.60 -16.43
CA VAL A 335 12.78 -5.77 -17.29
C VAL A 335 13.56 -5.10 -18.41
N TYR A 336 14.83 -4.72 -18.17
CA TYR A 336 15.71 -4.11 -19.18
C TYR A 336 15.92 -4.99 -20.43
N PHE A 337 15.98 -6.31 -20.25
CA PHE A 337 16.24 -7.26 -21.32
C PHE A 337 14.95 -7.77 -22.00
N ILE A 338 13.78 -7.42 -21.47
CA ILE A 338 12.51 -7.96 -21.89
C ILE A 338 11.78 -6.98 -22.79
N HIS A 339 11.51 -7.42 -24.03
CA HIS A 339 10.72 -6.70 -25.03
C HIS A 339 9.41 -7.41 -25.35
N ASP A 340 9.23 -8.66 -24.87
CA ASP A 340 7.98 -9.41 -24.99
C ASP A 340 7.11 -9.19 -23.76
N LYS A 341 5.85 -8.76 -23.99
CA LYS A 341 4.92 -8.45 -22.91
C LYS A 341 4.60 -9.62 -22.01
N TYR A 342 4.58 -10.86 -22.54
CA TYR A 342 4.26 -12.05 -21.74
C TYR A 342 5.41 -12.42 -20.81
N LEU A 343 6.65 -12.19 -21.22
CA LEU A 343 7.81 -12.40 -20.35
C LEU A 343 7.84 -11.44 -19.14
N LEU A 344 7.23 -10.27 -19.26
CA LEU A 344 7.08 -9.36 -18.12
C LEU A 344 6.29 -10.00 -16.95
N LEU A 345 5.38 -10.93 -17.23
CA LEU A 345 4.63 -11.63 -16.18
C LEU A 345 5.56 -12.45 -15.28
N LEU A 346 6.65 -13.00 -15.83
CA LEU A 346 7.65 -13.74 -15.05
C LEU A 346 8.44 -12.82 -14.11
N THR A 347 8.73 -11.59 -14.53
CA THR A 347 9.39 -10.61 -13.65
C THR A 347 8.55 -10.32 -12.42
N MET A 348 7.24 -10.27 -12.60
CA MET A 348 6.28 -10.00 -11.53
C MET A 348 6.11 -11.18 -10.56
N VAL A 349 6.44 -12.40 -10.95
CA VAL A 349 6.53 -13.53 -10.01
C VAL A 349 7.62 -13.26 -8.96
N GLY A 350 8.81 -12.82 -9.38
CA GLY A 350 9.89 -12.44 -8.47
C GLY A 350 9.50 -11.31 -7.53
N VAL A 351 8.83 -10.28 -8.07
CA VAL A 351 8.30 -9.16 -7.27
C VAL A 351 7.24 -9.62 -6.28
N GLY A 352 6.33 -10.52 -6.67
CA GLY A 352 5.30 -11.07 -5.80
C GLY A 352 5.88 -11.86 -4.63
N ILE A 353 6.94 -12.65 -4.87
CA ILE A 353 7.69 -13.36 -3.82
C ILE A 353 8.31 -12.34 -2.84
N ALA A 354 8.95 -11.29 -3.36
CA ALA A 354 9.53 -10.24 -2.54
C ALA A 354 8.46 -9.55 -1.68
N TRP A 355 7.34 -9.16 -2.28
CA TRP A 355 6.26 -8.47 -1.59
C TRP A 355 5.64 -9.30 -0.48
N ALA A 356 5.42 -10.61 -0.69
CA ALA A 356 4.95 -11.53 0.34
C ALA A 356 5.90 -11.54 1.56
N SER A 357 7.20 -11.54 1.31
CA SER A 357 8.22 -11.52 2.36
C SER A 357 8.31 -10.17 3.06
N ILE A 358 8.22 -9.05 2.32
CA ILE A 358 8.26 -7.68 2.86
C ILE A 358 7.10 -7.43 3.82
N LEU A 359 5.93 -7.97 3.52
CA LEU A 359 4.75 -7.84 4.37
C LEU A 359 4.80 -8.72 5.64
N SER A 360 5.72 -9.68 5.74
CA SER A 360 5.71 -10.66 6.82
C SER A 360 7.03 -10.75 7.59
N MET A 361 8.17 -10.97 6.93
CA MET A 361 9.43 -11.31 7.59
C MET A 361 10.01 -10.18 8.46
N PRO A 362 10.07 -8.91 8.03
CA PRO A 362 10.57 -7.83 8.87
C PRO A 362 9.79 -7.68 10.17
N TYR A 363 8.46 -7.82 10.10
CA TYR A 363 7.58 -7.74 11.27
C TYR A 363 7.77 -8.95 12.19
N ALA A 364 7.97 -10.15 11.64
CA ALA A 364 8.23 -11.35 12.42
C ALA A 364 9.58 -11.30 13.15
N ILE A 365 10.64 -10.77 12.49
CA ILE A 365 11.96 -10.55 13.11
C ILE A 365 11.86 -9.47 14.19
N LEU A 366 11.19 -8.36 13.88
CA LEU A 366 11.04 -7.24 14.79
C LEU A 366 10.28 -7.64 16.07
N SER A 367 9.15 -8.36 15.93
CA SER A 367 8.30 -8.74 17.06
C SER A 367 9.03 -9.59 18.10
N GLY A 368 10.02 -10.40 17.68
CA GLY A 368 10.87 -11.17 18.58
C GLY A 368 11.88 -10.35 19.39
N ALA A 369 12.20 -9.13 18.94
CA ALA A 369 13.18 -8.25 19.57
C ALA A 369 12.55 -7.13 20.42
N LEU A 370 11.22 -6.99 20.41
CA LEU A 370 10.53 -5.91 21.10
C LEU A 370 10.01 -6.31 22.49
N PRO A 371 10.11 -5.40 23.49
CA PRO A 371 9.47 -5.61 24.78
C PRO A 371 7.93 -5.60 24.64
N ALA A 372 7.27 -6.60 25.22
CA ALA A 372 5.82 -6.81 25.12
C ALA A 372 4.99 -5.57 25.51
N THR A 373 5.49 -4.79 26.47
CA THR A 373 4.80 -3.58 27.00
C THR A 373 4.83 -2.38 26.04
N ARG A 374 5.71 -2.37 25.03
CA ARG A 374 5.92 -1.23 24.13
C ARG A 374 5.82 -1.60 22.64
N ILE A 375 5.26 -2.77 22.31
CA ILE A 375 5.15 -3.26 20.92
C ILE A 375 4.44 -2.23 20.03
N GLY A 376 3.32 -1.65 20.48
CA GLY A 376 2.53 -0.73 19.68
C GLY A 376 3.32 0.50 19.23
N ILE A 377 4.04 1.16 20.15
CA ILE A 377 4.81 2.36 19.82
C ILE A 377 5.97 2.04 18.87
N TYR A 378 6.67 0.91 19.08
CA TYR A 378 7.76 0.50 18.20
C TYR A 378 7.26 0.11 16.79
N MET A 379 6.08 -0.51 16.67
CA MET A 379 5.47 -0.77 15.37
C MET A 379 5.09 0.53 14.65
N GLY A 380 4.62 1.53 15.39
CA GLY A 380 4.39 2.88 14.85
C GLY A 380 5.68 3.54 14.36
N VAL A 381 6.76 3.47 15.13
CA VAL A 381 8.08 3.98 14.71
C VAL A 381 8.63 3.18 13.52
N PHE A 382 8.37 1.88 13.45
CA PHE A 382 8.78 1.05 12.32
C PHE A 382 8.11 1.48 11.01
N ASN A 383 6.88 1.99 11.06
CA ASN A 383 6.20 2.56 9.90
C ASN A 383 6.94 3.78 9.32
N PHE A 384 7.70 4.52 10.13
CA PHE A 384 8.53 5.62 9.61
C PHE A 384 9.62 5.15 8.66
N PHE A 385 10.13 3.91 8.84
CA PHE A 385 11.10 3.31 7.92
C PHE A 385 10.51 2.92 6.56
N ILE A 386 9.19 2.96 6.46
CA ILE A 386 8.42 2.80 5.22
C ILE A 386 8.23 4.18 4.59
N VAL A 387 7.63 5.09 5.33
CA VAL A 387 7.14 6.37 4.82
C VAL A 387 8.26 7.38 4.55
N ILE A 388 9.31 7.43 5.39
CA ILE A 388 10.43 8.38 5.20
C ILE A 388 11.17 8.13 3.88
N PRO A 389 11.54 6.88 3.50
CA PRO A 389 12.12 6.60 2.18
C PRO A 389 11.26 7.08 1.01
N GLU A 390 9.94 6.89 1.10
CA GLU A 390 9.01 7.33 0.05
C GLU A 390 8.95 8.85 -0.05
N ILE A 391 8.94 9.56 1.09
CA ILE A 391 9.02 11.04 1.11
C ILE A 391 10.35 11.53 0.53
N VAL A 392 11.47 10.92 0.94
CA VAL A 392 12.79 11.28 0.42
C VAL A 392 12.83 11.08 -1.11
N GLN A 393 12.32 9.96 -1.60
CA GLN A 393 12.23 9.69 -3.02
C GLN A 393 11.34 10.71 -3.74
N ALA A 394 10.16 10.99 -3.22
CA ALA A 394 9.24 11.96 -3.81
C ALA A 394 9.87 13.36 -3.94
N LEU A 395 10.66 13.79 -2.97
CA LEU A 395 11.30 15.11 -2.95
C LEU A 395 12.60 15.19 -3.76
N THR A 396 13.32 14.07 -3.96
CA THR A 396 14.67 14.08 -4.52
C THR A 396 14.79 13.46 -5.92
N PHE A 397 14.03 12.40 -6.22
CA PHE A 397 14.21 11.61 -7.43
C PHE A 397 13.80 12.35 -8.70
N GLY A 398 12.85 13.28 -8.65
CA GLY A 398 12.55 14.14 -9.78
C GLY A 398 13.75 14.96 -10.24
N ARG A 399 14.51 15.54 -9.27
CA ARG A 399 15.75 16.27 -9.58
C ARG A 399 16.83 15.34 -10.11
N LEU A 400 16.94 14.13 -9.55
CA LEU A 400 17.90 13.12 -9.99
C LEU A 400 17.61 12.65 -11.42
N ILE A 401 16.35 12.37 -11.75
CA ILE A 401 15.91 11.99 -13.10
C ILE A 401 16.28 13.07 -14.09
N ARG A 402 15.96 14.33 -13.79
CA ARG A 402 16.27 15.47 -14.66
C ARG A 402 17.77 15.65 -14.86
N ALA A 403 18.56 15.52 -13.80
CA ALA A 403 20.02 15.69 -13.87
C ALA A 403 20.71 14.56 -14.63
N LEU A 404 20.27 13.30 -14.51
CA LEU A 404 20.91 12.14 -15.11
C LEU A 404 20.41 11.84 -16.53
N PHE A 405 19.12 12.05 -16.79
CA PHE A 405 18.48 11.59 -18.03
C PHE A 405 17.87 12.73 -18.86
N GLY A 406 17.68 13.92 -18.29
CA GLY A 406 16.92 15.00 -18.91
C GLY A 406 15.41 14.76 -18.84
N ASP A 407 14.63 15.76 -19.29
CA ASP A 407 13.17 15.72 -19.23
C ASP A 407 12.50 14.95 -20.38
N GLU A 408 13.25 14.67 -21.47
CA GLU A 408 12.72 14.08 -22.72
C GLU A 408 13.14 12.62 -22.94
N ASN A 409 13.81 12.00 -21.97
CA ASN A 409 14.32 10.65 -22.11
C ASN A 409 13.27 9.61 -21.72
N HIS A 410 12.56 9.05 -22.70
CA HIS A 410 11.56 8.00 -22.50
C HIS A 410 12.10 6.69 -21.86
N ASN A 411 13.43 6.53 -21.75
CA ASN A 411 14.01 5.41 -21.01
C ASN A 411 14.18 5.70 -19.51
N ALA A 412 13.98 6.93 -19.05
CA ALA A 412 14.09 7.28 -17.64
C ALA A 412 13.22 6.39 -16.73
N PRO A 413 11.93 6.10 -17.04
CA PRO A 413 11.13 5.18 -16.26
C PRO A 413 11.73 3.77 -16.15
N LEU A 414 12.31 3.24 -17.24
CA LEU A 414 13.00 1.95 -17.23
C LEU A 414 14.19 1.94 -16.27
N TYR A 415 15.03 2.97 -16.33
CA TYR A 415 16.18 3.09 -15.45
C TYR A 415 15.77 3.24 -13.98
N MET A 416 14.63 3.88 -13.72
CA MET A 416 14.09 3.95 -12.36
C MET A 416 13.60 2.59 -11.85
N VAL A 417 12.97 1.77 -12.70
CA VAL A 417 12.62 0.38 -12.37
C VAL A 417 13.86 -0.45 -12.05
N MET A 418 14.92 -0.30 -12.87
CA MET A 418 16.21 -0.95 -12.62
C MET A 418 16.85 -0.50 -11.30
N ALA A 419 16.83 0.81 -11.00
CA ALA A 419 17.30 1.33 -9.72
C ALA A 419 16.52 0.69 -8.56
N GLY A 420 15.23 0.46 -8.73
CA GLY A 420 14.41 -0.29 -7.79
C GLY A 420 14.94 -1.72 -7.54
N GLY A 421 15.34 -2.41 -8.59
CA GLY A 421 15.98 -3.73 -8.50
C GLY A 421 17.32 -3.68 -7.76
N ILE A 422 18.16 -2.66 -8.02
CA ILE A 422 19.43 -2.45 -7.31
C ILE A 422 19.17 -2.19 -5.81
N PHE A 423 18.21 -1.35 -5.48
CA PHE A 423 17.86 -1.09 -4.08
C PHE A 423 17.39 -2.37 -3.37
N MET A 424 16.59 -3.22 -4.00
CA MET A 424 16.20 -4.52 -3.42
C MET A 424 17.40 -5.44 -3.22
N ALA A 425 18.38 -5.45 -4.14
CA ALA A 425 19.63 -6.20 -3.95
C ALA A 425 20.42 -5.68 -2.73
N CYS A 426 20.55 -4.37 -2.59
CA CYS A 426 21.19 -3.74 -1.42
C CYS A 426 20.47 -4.12 -0.13
N ALA A 427 19.12 -4.09 -0.13
CA ALA A 427 18.32 -4.53 1.02
C ALA A 427 18.61 -6.00 1.36
N ALA A 428 18.63 -6.89 0.38
CA ALA A 428 18.93 -8.31 0.56
C ALA A 428 20.30 -8.54 1.23
N LEU A 429 21.33 -7.80 0.81
CA LEU A 429 22.67 -7.87 1.41
C LEU A 429 22.67 -7.37 2.87
N LEU A 430 21.87 -6.35 3.16
CA LEU A 430 21.78 -5.78 4.51
C LEU A 430 21.04 -6.72 5.50
N VAL A 431 20.16 -7.60 5.01
CA VAL A 431 19.48 -8.60 5.87
C VAL A 431 20.47 -9.48 6.61
N PHE A 432 21.63 -9.80 6.02
CA PHE A 432 22.67 -10.61 6.71
C PHE A 432 23.17 -9.97 8.00
N ARG A 433 23.15 -8.64 8.10
CA ARG A 433 23.58 -7.89 9.29
C ARG A 433 22.51 -7.83 10.39
N VAL A 434 21.27 -8.19 10.09
CA VAL A 434 20.17 -8.14 11.05
C VAL A 434 20.33 -9.25 12.08
N GLN A 435 20.22 -8.90 13.36
CA GLN A 435 20.17 -9.88 14.46
C GLN A 435 18.71 -10.35 14.61
N ASP A 436 18.47 -11.65 14.38
CA ASP A 436 17.16 -12.27 14.64
C ASP A 436 17.23 -12.98 16.01
N VAL A 437 16.64 -12.34 17.01
CA VAL A 437 16.64 -12.85 18.39
C VAL A 437 15.73 -14.08 18.54
N GLY A 438 14.76 -14.26 17.62
CA GLY A 438 13.84 -15.40 17.62
C GLY A 438 14.47 -16.72 17.17
N ASP A 439 15.55 -16.67 16.38
CA ASP A 439 16.28 -17.86 15.92
C ASP A 439 17.25 -18.41 16.99
N SER A 440 17.44 -17.70 18.10
CA SER A 440 18.37 -18.06 19.17
C SER A 440 17.72 -18.79 20.37
N GLN A 441 16.42 -19.09 20.31
CA GLN A 441 15.76 -19.97 21.28
C GLN A 441 15.68 -21.39 20.70
N PRO A 442 16.28 -22.38 21.38
CA PRO A 442 16.27 -23.76 20.96
C PRO A 442 14.86 -24.39 21.03
#